data_26b5a622461bf699664f1eb532bac3a2
#
_entry.id   26b5a622461bf699664f1eb532bac3a2
#
_cell.length_a   1.000
_cell.length_b   1.000
_cell.length_c   1.000
_cell.angle_alpha   90.00
_cell.angle_beta   90.00
_cell.angle_gamma   90.00
#
_symmetry.space_group_name_H-M   'P 1'
#
loop_
_entity.id
_entity.type
_entity.pdbx_description
1 polymer ?
#
loop_
_entity_poly.entity_id
_entity_poly.type
_entity_poly.pdbx_seq_one_letter_code
_entity_poly.pdbx_strand_id
1 'polypeptide(L)'
;MLTNPLPIIIVCHVIIKIICFADDTLIKILENGKEVLKKVSEIKKDDMALVFDGKEKKYAKVLDNKATEGENEFYIIKVKSIKNENKIKELKVTGEHVMITFDEKKEYKLILAKELKGNEIVDTDDGFYKIYEIGKEIRKNKYMLSVKGGAVLANGIFVSTICSDKEAKIIKPTLEEWEKYQNN
;
A
#
# COMPACT_ATOMS: atom_id res chain seq x y z
N MET A 1 31.33 -4.00 -3.35
CA MET A 1 30.63 -5.07 -2.62
C MET A 1 29.13 -4.87 -2.82
N LEU A 2 28.52 -5.71 -3.66
CA LEU A 2 27.07 -5.69 -3.88
C LEU A 2 26.43 -6.38 -2.69
N THR A 3 25.83 -5.61 -1.79
CA THR A 3 24.96 -6.16 -0.76
C THR A 3 23.72 -6.67 -1.46
N ASN A 4 23.62 -7.98 -1.63
CA ASN A 4 22.39 -8.63 -2.07
C ASN A 4 21.25 -8.18 -1.13
N PRO A 5 20.18 -7.55 -1.65
CA PRO A 5 19.01 -7.32 -0.83
C PRO A 5 18.48 -8.69 -0.41
N LEU A 6 18.29 -8.87 0.89
CA LEU A 6 17.66 -10.06 1.44
C LEU A 6 16.35 -10.35 0.68
N PRO A 7 16.13 -11.59 0.26
CA PRO A 7 14.92 -11.91 -0.50
C PRO A 7 13.68 -11.56 0.34
N ILE A 8 12.77 -10.82 -0.26
CA ILE A 8 11.49 -10.36 0.34
C ILE A 8 10.68 -11.50 0.98
N ILE A 9 10.96 -12.75 0.62
CA ILE A 9 10.37 -13.95 1.21
C ILE A 9 10.54 -13.98 2.75
N ILE A 10 11.67 -13.50 3.28
CA ILE A 10 11.91 -13.45 4.73
C ILE A 10 11.07 -12.34 5.38
N VAL A 11 10.87 -11.24 4.67
CA VAL A 11 10.06 -10.12 5.14
C VAL A 11 8.59 -10.52 5.22
N CYS A 12 8.06 -11.27 4.25
CA CYS A 12 6.69 -11.76 4.27
C CYS A 12 6.39 -12.69 5.47
N HIS A 13 7.30 -13.60 5.80
CA HIS A 13 7.08 -14.55 6.91
C HIS A 13 7.08 -13.91 8.29
N VAL A 14 7.88 -12.87 8.51
CA VAL A 14 7.98 -12.16 9.79
C VAL A 14 6.92 -11.07 9.92
N ILE A 15 6.51 -10.45 8.81
CA ILE A 15 5.62 -9.27 8.79
C ILE A 15 4.13 -9.65 8.76
N ILE A 16 3.76 -10.88 8.39
CA ILE A 16 2.37 -11.34 8.23
C ILE A 16 1.43 -10.98 9.42
N LYS A 17 1.97 -10.75 10.58
CA LYS A 17 1.16 -10.41 11.76
C LYS A 17 0.94 -8.92 12.01
N ILE A 18 1.51 -8.02 11.21
CA ILE A 18 1.69 -6.62 11.64
C ILE A 18 1.29 -5.59 10.58
N ILE A 19 1.06 -5.98 9.33
CA ILE A 19 0.66 -5.06 8.25
C ILE A 19 -0.84 -4.75 8.36
N CYS A 20 -1.17 -3.57 8.86
CA CYS A 20 -2.57 -3.21 9.11
C CYS A 20 -2.90 -1.80 8.70
N PHE A 21 -4.17 -1.61 8.33
CA PHE A 21 -4.81 -0.34 8.02
C PHE A 21 -5.66 0.16 9.19
N ALA A 22 -5.83 1.46 9.29
CA ALA A 22 -6.86 2.07 10.13
C ALA A 22 -8.25 1.75 9.57
N ASP A 23 -9.25 1.69 10.42
CA ASP A 23 -10.63 1.28 10.12
C ASP A 23 -11.33 2.12 9.04
N ASP A 24 -10.96 3.40 8.94
CA ASP A 24 -11.49 4.38 7.99
C ASP A 24 -10.74 4.43 6.64
N THR A 25 -9.72 3.60 6.45
CA THR A 25 -8.98 3.52 5.18
C THR A 25 -9.91 3.09 4.04
N LEU A 26 -9.95 3.90 2.98
CA LEU A 26 -10.79 3.64 1.82
C LEU A 26 -10.06 2.76 0.81
N ILE A 27 -10.65 1.64 0.48
CA ILE A 27 -10.17 0.72 -0.55
C ILE A 27 -11.07 0.84 -1.78
N LYS A 28 -10.48 0.96 -2.96
CA LYS A 28 -11.24 0.96 -4.20
C LYS A 28 -11.60 -0.47 -4.58
N ILE A 29 -12.89 -0.75 -4.72
CA ILE A 29 -13.42 -2.06 -5.09
C ILE A 29 -14.33 -1.95 -6.30
N LEU A 30 -14.55 -3.08 -6.97
CA LEU A 30 -15.54 -3.24 -8.03
C LEU A 30 -16.78 -3.93 -7.45
N GLU A 31 -17.89 -3.22 -7.38
CA GLU A 31 -19.17 -3.73 -6.90
C GLU A 31 -20.25 -3.55 -7.97
N ASN A 32 -20.89 -4.63 -8.39
CA ASN A 32 -21.89 -4.60 -9.47
C ASN A 32 -21.43 -3.91 -10.76
N GLY A 33 -20.16 -4.10 -11.14
CA GLY A 33 -19.56 -3.51 -12.34
C GLY A 33 -19.21 -2.02 -12.21
N LYS A 34 -19.32 -1.44 -11.02
CA LYS A 34 -18.97 -0.04 -10.75
C LYS A 34 -17.84 0.06 -9.72
N GLU A 35 -16.96 1.02 -9.95
CA GLU A 35 -15.92 1.36 -8.97
C GLU A 35 -16.54 2.13 -7.79
N VAL A 36 -16.30 1.64 -6.58
CA VAL A 36 -16.73 2.29 -5.33
C VAL A 36 -15.58 2.33 -4.33
N LEU A 37 -15.60 3.31 -3.45
CA LEU A 37 -14.71 3.39 -2.30
C LEU A 37 -15.44 2.83 -1.07
N LYS A 38 -14.83 1.84 -0.42
CA LYS A 38 -15.38 1.18 0.76
C LYS A 38 -14.35 1.22 1.88
N LYS A 39 -14.78 1.50 3.11
CA LYS A 39 -13.87 1.44 4.27
C LYS A 39 -13.32 0.03 4.42
N VAL A 40 -12.05 -0.08 4.81
CA VAL A 40 -11.44 -1.40 5.04
C VAL A 40 -12.25 -2.21 6.06
N SER A 41 -12.85 -1.56 7.05
CA SER A 41 -13.74 -2.20 8.03
C SER A 41 -15.00 -2.86 7.43
N GLU A 42 -15.40 -2.46 6.23
CA GLU A 42 -16.58 -2.95 5.52
C GLU A 42 -16.25 -3.98 4.42
N ILE A 43 -14.94 -4.15 4.13
CA ILE A 43 -14.45 -5.09 3.11
C ILE A 43 -14.67 -6.53 3.58
N LYS A 44 -15.17 -7.36 2.67
CA LYS A 44 -15.42 -8.78 2.92
C LYS A 44 -14.55 -9.66 2.02
N LYS A 45 -14.39 -10.91 2.43
CA LYS A 45 -13.84 -11.94 1.57
C LYS A 45 -14.61 -12.01 0.26
N ASP A 46 -13.89 -12.23 -0.85
CA ASP A 46 -14.37 -12.25 -2.23
C ASP A 46 -14.77 -10.89 -2.82
N ASP A 47 -14.73 -9.78 -2.07
CA ASP A 47 -14.79 -8.45 -2.67
C ASP A 47 -13.64 -8.29 -3.69
N MET A 48 -13.86 -7.49 -4.74
CA MET A 48 -12.88 -7.29 -5.82
C MET A 48 -12.16 -5.95 -5.61
N ALA A 49 -10.96 -5.98 -5.02
CA ALA A 49 -10.15 -4.79 -4.76
C ALA A 49 -9.26 -4.43 -5.95
N LEU A 50 -9.07 -3.13 -6.21
CA LEU A 50 -8.12 -2.66 -7.21
C LEU A 50 -6.70 -2.87 -6.71
N VAL A 51 -5.93 -3.63 -7.47
CA VAL A 51 -4.52 -3.93 -7.18
C VAL A 51 -3.64 -3.59 -8.37
N PHE A 52 -2.36 -3.36 -8.08
CA PHE A 52 -1.30 -3.31 -9.06
C PHE A 52 -0.37 -4.52 -8.83
N ASP A 53 -0.18 -5.37 -9.83
CA ASP A 53 0.58 -6.62 -9.72
C ASP A 53 2.04 -6.52 -10.22
N GLY A 54 2.50 -5.31 -10.49
CA GLY A 54 3.81 -5.02 -11.07
C GLY A 54 3.81 -4.91 -12.59
N LYS A 55 2.66 -5.14 -13.23
CA LYS A 55 2.48 -5.00 -14.68
C LYS A 55 1.28 -4.15 -15.05
N GLU A 56 0.15 -4.40 -14.38
CA GLU A 56 -1.10 -3.74 -14.69
C GLU A 56 -1.96 -3.53 -13.43
N LYS A 57 -2.85 -2.57 -13.49
CA LYS A 57 -3.95 -2.41 -12.52
C LYS A 57 -5.07 -3.37 -12.91
N LYS A 58 -5.55 -4.12 -11.95
CA LYS A 58 -6.66 -5.05 -12.13
C LYS A 58 -7.44 -5.24 -10.85
N TYR A 59 -8.63 -5.77 -10.97
CA TYR A 59 -9.41 -6.17 -9.80
C TYR A 59 -9.05 -7.60 -9.40
N ALA A 60 -8.76 -7.78 -8.13
CA ALA A 60 -8.40 -9.09 -7.56
C ALA A 60 -9.20 -9.36 -6.29
N LYS A 61 -9.44 -10.63 -6.02
CA LYS A 61 -10.23 -11.05 -4.87
C LYS A 61 -9.54 -10.74 -3.56
N VAL A 62 -10.30 -10.21 -2.62
CA VAL A 62 -9.95 -10.18 -1.21
C VAL A 62 -9.99 -11.62 -0.68
N LEU A 63 -8.87 -12.08 -0.14
CA LEU A 63 -8.72 -13.44 0.41
C LEU A 63 -9.17 -13.48 1.86
N ASP A 64 -8.89 -12.42 2.61
CA ASP A 64 -9.22 -12.30 4.03
C ASP A 64 -9.15 -10.84 4.48
N ASN A 65 -9.90 -10.51 5.53
CA ASN A 65 -9.85 -9.20 6.18
C ASN A 65 -10.12 -9.40 7.67
N LYS A 66 -9.07 -9.30 8.49
CA LYS A 66 -9.15 -9.56 9.93
C LYS A 66 -9.05 -8.28 10.72
N ALA A 67 -10.05 -8.01 11.53
CA ALA A 67 -10.00 -7.00 12.56
C ALA A 67 -9.22 -7.52 13.78
N THR A 68 -8.43 -6.65 14.38
CA THR A 68 -7.81 -6.87 15.69
C THR A 68 -8.17 -5.69 16.59
N GLU A 69 -8.82 -5.98 17.69
CA GLU A 69 -9.19 -4.99 18.71
C GLU A 69 -8.01 -4.61 19.59
N GLY A 70 -8.08 -3.42 20.17
CA GLY A 70 -7.08 -2.90 21.10
C GLY A 70 -6.42 -1.62 20.58
N GLU A 71 -5.70 -0.93 21.45
CA GLU A 71 -4.97 0.29 21.10
C GLU A 71 -3.75 -0.04 20.25
N ASN A 72 -3.61 0.67 19.13
CA ASN A 72 -2.53 0.50 18.19
C ASN A 72 -1.99 1.87 17.74
N GLU A 73 -0.67 2.00 17.65
CA GLU A 73 -0.03 3.17 17.05
C GLU A 73 -0.10 3.08 15.52
N PHE A 74 -0.61 4.14 14.91
CA PHE A 74 -0.63 4.33 13.47
C PHE A 74 0.29 5.47 13.06
N TYR A 75 0.93 5.30 11.93
CA TYR A 75 1.66 6.35 11.23
C TYR A 75 0.72 7.01 10.23
N ILE A 76 0.61 8.33 10.34
CA ILE A 76 -0.18 9.17 9.42
C ILE A 76 0.79 9.68 8.36
N ILE A 77 0.68 9.15 7.16
CA ILE A 77 1.55 9.47 6.04
C ILE A 77 0.81 10.43 5.12
N LYS A 78 1.25 11.69 5.07
CA LYS A 78 0.68 12.70 4.18
C LYS A 78 1.56 12.90 2.97
N VAL A 79 0.95 12.87 1.81
CA VAL A 79 1.64 12.98 0.53
C VAL A 79 1.02 14.08 -0.33
N LYS A 80 1.84 14.77 -1.11
CA LYS A 80 1.40 15.78 -2.07
C LYS A 80 1.88 15.46 -3.47
N SER A 81 1.04 15.75 -4.45
CA SER A 81 1.36 15.49 -5.86
C SER A 81 2.59 16.30 -6.31
N ILE A 82 3.49 15.63 -7.02
CA ILE A 82 4.67 16.29 -7.63
C ILE A 82 4.26 17.26 -8.74
N LYS A 83 3.15 16.98 -9.44
CA LYS A 83 2.65 17.81 -10.54
C LYS A 83 1.73 18.93 -10.07
N ASN A 84 1.03 18.76 -8.95
CA ASN A 84 0.05 19.73 -8.43
C ASN A 84 0.04 19.70 -6.90
N GLU A 85 0.76 20.60 -6.26
CA GLU A 85 0.92 20.64 -4.80
C GLU A 85 -0.40 20.83 -4.01
N ASN A 86 -1.48 21.24 -4.67
CA ASN A 86 -2.80 21.34 -4.04
C ASN A 86 -3.50 19.99 -3.86
N LYS A 87 -3.02 18.96 -4.57
CA LYS A 87 -3.54 17.60 -4.40
C LYS A 87 -2.79 16.89 -3.28
N ILE A 88 -3.50 16.55 -2.23
CA ILE A 88 -2.99 15.89 -1.03
C ILE A 88 -3.75 14.59 -0.81
N LYS A 89 -3.05 13.56 -0.34
CA LYS A 89 -3.62 12.31 0.14
C LYS A 89 -3.04 11.97 1.50
N GLU A 90 -3.77 11.19 2.27
CA GLU A 90 -3.36 10.73 3.61
C GLU A 90 -3.64 9.24 3.76
N LEU A 91 -2.70 8.51 4.33
CA LEU A 91 -2.82 7.10 4.63
C LEU A 91 -2.43 6.83 6.09
N LYS A 92 -3.18 5.99 6.79
CA LYS A 92 -2.93 5.58 8.17
C LYS A 92 -2.66 4.09 8.23
N VAL A 93 -1.45 3.72 8.60
CA VAL A 93 -0.98 2.34 8.68
C VAL A 93 -0.16 2.09 9.93
N THR A 94 -0.08 0.84 10.36
CA THR A 94 0.83 0.48 11.46
C THR A 94 2.29 0.65 11.07
N GLY A 95 3.19 0.85 12.03
CA GLY A 95 4.61 1.11 11.77
C GLY A 95 5.32 0.03 10.96
N GLU A 96 4.85 -1.21 11.06
CA GLU A 96 5.40 -2.37 10.34
C GLU A 96 4.83 -2.53 8.92
N HIS A 97 3.93 -1.63 8.50
CA HIS A 97 3.38 -1.68 7.14
C HIS A 97 4.45 -1.36 6.10
N VAL A 98 4.58 -2.23 5.11
CA VAL A 98 5.57 -2.05 4.04
C VAL A 98 5.02 -1.07 3.01
N MET A 99 5.67 0.07 2.89
CA MET A 99 5.39 1.09 1.89
C MET A 99 6.21 0.84 0.63
N ILE A 100 5.56 1.03 -0.51
CA ILE A 100 6.19 0.98 -1.82
C ILE A 100 6.63 2.39 -2.16
N THR A 101 7.93 2.63 -2.16
CA THR A 101 8.48 3.98 -2.34
C THR A 101 9.51 4.01 -3.46
N PHE A 102 9.80 5.22 -3.90
CA PHE A 102 10.87 5.53 -4.84
C PHE A 102 11.77 6.60 -4.22
N ASP A 103 13.05 6.54 -4.49
CA ASP A 103 13.97 7.62 -4.13
C ASP A 103 14.02 8.71 -5.23
N GLU A 104 14.86 9.73 -5.01
CA GLU A 104 15.06 10.83 -5.97
C GLU A 104 15.65 10.36 -7.31
N LYS A 105 16.32 9.20 -7.33
CA LYS A 105 16.81 8.56 -8.54
C LYS A 105 15.76 7.67 -9.18
N LYS A 106 14.56 7.67 -8.65
CA LYS A 106 13.43 6.82 -9.04
C LYS A 106 13.73 5.31 -8.87
N GLU A 107 14.64 4.96 -7.97
CA GLU A 107 14.87 3.57 -7.61
C GLU A 107 13.80 3.10 -6.64
N TYR A 108 13.27 1.93 -6.92
CA TYR A 108 12.24 1.28 -6.12
C TYR A 108 12.79 0.82 -4.76
N LYS A 109 12.06 1.11 -3.70
CA LYS A 109 12.38 0.68 -2.33
C LYS A 109 11.16 0.23 -1.57
N LEU A 110 11.31 -0.83 -0.80
CA LEU A 110 10.35 -1.25 0.21
C LEU A 110 10.85 -0.77 1.57
N ILE A 111 10.07 0.07 2.23
CA ILE A 111 10.43 0.70 3.50
C ILE A 111 9.28 0.51 4.48
N LEU A 112 9.57 0.16 5.74
CA LEU A 112 8.55 0.13 6.78
C LEU A 112 8.05 1.55 7.07
N ALA A 113 6.76 1.69 7.32
CA ALA A 113 6.16 3.00 7.60
C ALA A 113 6.88 3.76 8.73
N LYS A 114 7.35 3.04 9.76
CA LYS A 114 8.14 3.60 10.87
C LYS A 114 9.55 4.06 10.48
N GLU A 115 10.06 3.66 9.33
CA GLU A 115 11.42 3.98 8.83
C GLU A 115 11.42 5.06 7.76
N LEU A 116 10.24 5.54 7.36
CA LEU A 116 10.09 6.64 6.40
C LEU A 116 10.75 7.92 6.94
N LYS A 117 11.42 8.66 6.06
CA LYS A 117 12.14 9.91 6.37
C LYS A 117 11.40 11.16 5.94
N GLY A 118 10.30 11.04 5.18
CA GLY A 118 9.49 12.16 4.75
C GLY A 118 9.96 12.82 3.45
N ASN A 119 10.76 12.13 2.65
CA ASN A 119 11.22 12.61 1.34
C ASN A 119 10.99 11.57 0.22
N GLU A 120 10.45 10.42 0.57
CA GLU A 120 10.18 9.34 -0.37
C GLU A 120 9.02 9.70 -1.30
N ILE A 121 9.03 9.09 -2.47
CA ILE A 121 7.97 9.20 -3.47
C ILE A 121 7.12 7.93 -3.40
N VAL A 122 5.81 8.07 -3.54
CA VAL A 122 4.86 6.96 -3.63
C VAL A 122 4.06 7.06 -4.92
N ASP A 123 3.59 5.93 -5.42
CA ASP A 123 2.66 5.88 -6.55
C ASP A 123 1.21 5.91 -6.07
N THR A 124 0.37 6.54 -6.85
CA THR A 124 -1.05 6.74 -6.56
C THR A 124 -1.91 6.42 -7.78
N ASP A 125 -3.22 6.54 -7.64
CA ASP A 125 -4.16 6.35 -8.76
C ASP A 125 -4.05 7.44 -9.84
N ASP A 126 -3.50 8.59 -9.51
CA ASP A 126 -3.39 9.74 -10.41
C ASP A 126 -1.97 10.33 -10.53
N GLY A 127 -0.94 9.55 -10.20
CA GLY A 127 0.45 9.91 -10.42
C GLY A 127 1.35 9.79 -9.19
N PHE A 128 2.55 10.33 -9.28
CA PHE A 128 3.52 10.28 -8.19
C PHE A 128 3.31 11.42 -7.19
N TYR A 129 3.41 11.06 -5.91
CA TYR A 129 3.28 11.97 -4.79
C TYR A 129 4.52 11.86 -3.90
N LYS A 130 4.94 12.98 -3.33
CA LYS A 130 6.05 13.03 -2.37
C LYS A 130 5.51 13.08 -0.95
N ILE A 131 6.08 12.27 -0.05
CA ILE A 131 5.80 12.35 1.38
C ILE A 131 6.34 13.70 1.88
N TYR A 132 5.52 14.45 2.62
CA TYR A 132 5.92 15.75 3.17
C TYR A 132 5.68 15.86 4.67
N GLU A 133 4.86 14.98 5.25
CA GLU A 133 4.59 14.96 6.69
C GLU A 133 4.32 13.52 7.15
N ILE A 134 4.87 13.17 8.30
CA ILE A 134 4.65 11.90 8.97
C ILE A 134 4.26 12.21 10.41
N GLY A 135 3.04 11.85 10.78
CA GLY A 135 2.51 11.96 12.13
C GLY A 135 2.27 10.60 12.76
N LYS A 136 1.77 10.61 13.99
CA LYS A 136 1.35 9.41 14.71
C LYS A 136 0.04 9.65 15.45
N GLU A 137 -0.77 8.61 15.56
CA GLU A 137 -1.96 8.60 16.40
C GLU A 137 -2.20 7.22 17.00
N ILE A 138 -2.91 7.17 18.12
CA ILE A 138 -3.40 5.92 18.72
C ILE A 138 -4.85 5.73 18.30
N ARG A 139 -5.16 4.56 17.76
CA ARG A 139 -6.53 4.15 17.40
C ARG A 139 -6.85 2.78 17.96
N LYS A 140 -8.15 2.54 18.14
CA LYS A 140 -8.61 1.25 18.66
C LYS A 140 -8.64 0.25 17.51
N ASN A 141 -8.85 -0.36 16.87
CA ASN A 141 -8.96 -1.39 15.85
C ASN A 141 -7.97 -1.20 14.68
N LYS A 142 -7.41 -2.29 14.26
CA LYS A 142 -6.62 -2.40 13.03
C LYS A 142 -7.13 -3.53 12.15
N TYR A 143 -6.98 -3.37 10.85
CA TYR A 143 -7.48 -4.29 9.83
C TYR A 143 -6.35 -4.84 8.99
N MET A 144 -6.26 -6.15 8.95
CA MET A 144 -5.28 -6.90 8.19
C MET A 144 -5.93 -7.42 6.91
N LEU A 145 -5.74 -6.70 5.82
CA LEU A 145 -6.30 -7.02 4.52
C LEU A 145 -5.34 -7.90 3.71
N SER A 146 -5.83 -9.02 3.21
CA SER A 146 -5.12 -9.90 2.28
C SER A 146 -5.84 -9.93 0.94
N VAL A 147 -5.12 -9.60 -0.14
CA VAL A 147 -5.67 -9.55 -1.49
C VAL A 147 -4.81 -10.42 -2.42
N LYS A 148 -5.43 -11.06 -3.39
CA LYS A 148 -4.72 -11.86 -4.38
C LYS A 148 -3.88 -10.96 -5.29
N GLY A 149 -2.56 -11.08 -5.18
CA GLY A 149 -1.58 -10.33 -5.98
C GLY A 149 -1.38 -8.89 -5.49
N GLY A 150 -0.21 -8.41 -5.61
CA GLY A 150 0.24 -7.05 -5.64
C GLY A 150 -0.04 -6.08 -4.51
N ALA A 151 0.06 -4.82 -4.88
CA ALA A 151 -0.25 -3.67 -4.04
C ALA A 151 -1.71 -3.28 -4.18
N VAL A 152 -2.39 -2.96 -3.08
CA VAL A 152 -3.78 -2.47 -3.08
C VAL A 152 -3.82 -0.95 -3.11
N LEU A 153 -4.83 -0.39 -3.74
CA LEU A 153 -5.08 1.05 -3.70
C LEU A 153 -5.85 1.41 -2.43
N ALA A 154 -5.15 2.02 -1.47
CA ALA A 154 -5.67 2.46 -0.18
C ALA A 154 -5.57 3.97 -0.04
N ASN A 155 -6.67 4.67 0.17
CA ASN A 155 -6.75 6.15 0.13
C ASN A 155 -6.10 6.78 -1.11
N GLY A 156 -6.16 6.08 -2.26
CA GLY A 156 -5.54 6.52 -3.50
C GLY A 156 -4.02 6.29 -3.57
N ILE A 157 -3.40 5.58 -2.63
CA ILE A 157 -1.96 5.26 -2.61
C ILE A 157 -1.79 3.75 -2.77
N PHE A 158 -0.88 3.31 -3.64
CA PHE A 158 -0.54 1.89 -3.75
C PHE A 158 0.38 1.46 -2.62
N VAL A 159 -0.07 0.47 -1.86
CA VAL A 159 0.66 -0.07 -0.70
C VAL A 159 0.60 -1.59 -0.68
N SER A 160 1.57 -2.20 -0.01
CA SER A 160 1.60 -3.66 0.10
C SER A 160 0.38 -4.21 0.84
N THR A 161 0.03 -5.44 0.53
CA THR A 161 -0.90 -6.24 1.30
C THR A 161 -0.19 -7.49 1.81
N ILE A 162 -0.86 -8.26 2.67
CA ILE A 162 -0.33 -9.54 3.09
C ILE A 162 -0.25 -10.47 1.89
N CYS A 163 0.94 -11.00 1.65
CA CYS A 163 1.15 -12.03 0.66
C CYS A 163 0.76 -13.39 1.23
N SER A 164 0.03 -14.21 0.49
CA SER A 164 -0.05 -15.64 0.80
C SER A 164 1.30 -16.30 0.49
N ASP A 165 1.69 -17.31 1.26
CA ASP A 165 2.97 -18.04 1.10
C ASP A 165 3.22 -18.60 -0.31
N LYS A 166 2.16 -18.73 -1.11
CA LYS A 166 2.22 -19.27 -2.48
C LYS A 166 2.35 -18.20 -3.56
N GLU A 167 2.15 -16.92 -3.25
CA GLU A 167 2.04 -15.83 -4.24
C GLU A 167 2.96 -14.63 -3.95
N ALA A 168 3.94 -14.76 -3.07
CA ALA A 168 4.95 -13.73 -2.82
C ALA A 168 5.83 -13.51 -4.05
N LYS A 169 5.23 -13.17 -5.17
CA LYS A 169 5.95 -12.59 -6.30
C LYS A 169 6.32 -11.16 -5.90
N ILE A 170 7.60 -10.96 -5.78
CA ILE A 170 8.18 -9.63 -5.64
C ILE A 170 7.71 -8.82 -6.83
N ILE A 171 6.82 -7.88 -6.58
CA ILE A 171 6.50 -6.86 -7.55
C ILE A 171 7.77 -6.02 -7.67
N LYS A 172 8.50 -6.24 -8.72
CA LYS A 172 9.56 -5.33 -9.17
C LYS A 172 9.05 -4.67 -10.45
N PRO A 173 8.21 -3.64 -10.36
CA PRO A 173 7.98 -2.84 -11.54
C PRO A 173 9.31 -2.21 -11.92
N THR A 174 9.74 -2.37 -13.16
CA THR A 174 10.80 -1.53 -13.67
C THR A 174 10.26 -0.09 -13.78
N LEU A 175 11.11 0.89 -13.66
CA LEU A 175 10.71 2.29 -13.82
C LEU A 175 9.98 2.54 -15.14
N GLU A 176 10.42 1.86 -16.22
CA GLU A 176 9.78 1.91 -17.54
C GLU A 176 8.35 1.39 -17.54
N GLU A 177 8.05 0.35 -16.76
CA GLU A 177 6.69 -0.20 -16.62
C GLU A 177 5.78 0.80 -15.88
N TRP A 178 6.30 1.49 -14.88
CA TRP A 178 5.58 2.54 -14.18
C TRP A 178 5.34 3.78 -15.05
N GLU A 179 6.33 4.21 -15.83
CA GLU A 179 6.20 5.35 -16.75
C GLU A 179 5.21 5.09 -17.89
N LYS A 180 5.22 3.91 -18.50
CA LYS A 180 4.22 3.51 -19.50
C LYS A 180 2.80 3.55 -18.94
N TYR A 181 2.66 3.19 -17.69
CA TYR A 181 1.38 3.11 -17.04
C TYR A 181 0.77 4.48 -16.75
N GLN A 182 1.60 5.50 -16.49
CA GLN A 182 1.15 6.86 -16.19
C GLN A 182 0.88 7.71 -17.46
N ASN A 183 1.31 7.24 -18.62
CA ASN A 183 1.14 7.95 -19.89
C ASN A 183 -0.04 7.43 -20.72
N ASN A 184 -0.77 6.42 -20.26
CA ASN A 184 -2.01 5.91 -20.78
C ASN A 184 -3.18 6.31 -19.86
#